data_0843225abcaf8b9a3bc0d25d3e1fe56d
#
_entry.id   0843225abcaf8b9a3bc0d25d3e1fe56d
#
_cell.length_a   1.000
_cell.length_b   1.000
_cell.length_c   1.000
_cell.angle_alpha   90.00
_cell.angle_beta   90.00
_cell.angle_gamma   90.00
#
_symmetry.space_group_name_H-M   'P 1'
#
loop_
_entity.id
_entity.type
_entity.pdbx_description
1 polymer ?
#
loop_
_entity_poly.entity_id
_entity_poly.type
_entity_poly.pdbx_seq_one_letter_code
_entity_poly.pdbx_strand_id
1 'polypeptide(L)'
;IDLLIRGNGWQIVIENKIRSEVATIKRHTQLDNYRRYVEKTMPDDYDRTLFILLSHRDNSAYCGDCWRYADYPHVFNSLIAAPTDPIIENYLATLFRLLSPGWETPDSQQGRMLSSLKRFYRKNILKLQYYE
;
A
#
# COMPACT_ATOMS: atom_id res chain seq x y z
N ILE A 1 5.49 3.26 11.94
CA ILE A 1 4.19 3.52 11.30
C ILE A 1 4.47 4.37 10.07
N ASP A 2 4.10 3.87 8.90
CA ASP A 2 4.33 4.59 7.65
C ASP A 2 3.16 5.50 7.30
N LEU A 3 1.93 5.08 7.66
CA LEU A 3 0.73 5.89 7.42
C LEU A 3 -0.26 5.74 8.57
N LEU A 4 -0.79 6.85 9.02
CA LEU A 4 -1.90 6.94 9.97
C LEU A 4 -3.05 7.73 9.34
N ILE A 5 -4.18 7.07 9.15
CA ILE A 5 -5.42 7.69 8.66
C ILE A 5 -6.38 7.81 9.84
N ARG A 6 -6.96 8.98 10.05
CA ARG A 6 -7.90 9.22 11.15
C ARG A 6 -9.22 9.77 10.62
N GLY A 7 -10.30 9.21 11.12
CA GLY A 7 -11.64 9.68 10.91
C GLY A 7 -12.32 10.04 12.24
N ASN A 8 -13.61 10.34 12.19
CA ASN A 8 -14.38 10.63 13.39
C ASN A 8 -14.65 9.32 14.17
N GLY A 9 -13.85 9.09 15.22
CA GLY A 9 -13.98 7.94 16.09
C GLY A 9 -13.45 6.61 15.52
N TRP A 10 -12.53 6.65 14.55
CA TRP A 10 -11.79 5.48 14.05
C TRP A 10 -10.42 5.90 13.52
N GLN A 11 -9.52 4.93 13.44
CA GLN A 11 -8.21 5.16 12.81
C GLN A 11 -7.69 3.89 12.13
N ILE A 12 -6.83 4.09 11.13
CA ILE A 12 -6.14 3.02 10.43
C ILE A 12 -4.64 3.28 10.51
N VAL A 13 -3.92 2.30 11.01
CA VAL A 13 -2.46 2.29 11.10
C VAL A 13 -1.92 1.35 10.04
N ILE A 14 -1.08 1.84 9.14
CA ILE A 14 -0.49 1.04 8.08
C ILE A 14 1.03 1.02 8.25
N GLU A 15 1.59 -0.17 8.27
CA GLU A 15 3.01 -0.44 8.08
C GLU A 15 3.23 -1.03 6.70
N ASN A 16 4.15 -0.45 5.94
CA ASN A 16 4.41 -0.83 4.56
C ASN A 16 5.78 -1.52 4.40
N LYS A 17 5.79 -2.74 3.88
CA LYS A 17 6.98 -3.55 3.66
C LYS A 17 7.13 -3.92 2.19
N ILE A 18 7.89 -3.13 1.42
CA ILE A 18 8.08 -3.40 -0.01
C ILE A 18 9.11 -4.51 -0.24
N ARG A 19 10.28 -4.42 0.39
CA ARG A 19 11.41 -5.35 0.15
C ARG A 19 11.97 -5.98 1.41
N SER A 20 11.56 -5.51 2.57
CA SER A 20 12.05 -5.96 3.87
C SER A 20 11.07 -6.89 4.56
N GLU A 21 11.59 -7.67 5.47
CA GLU A 21 10.79 -8.40 6.45
C GLU A 21 10.44 -7.50 7.64
N VAL A 22 9.51 -7.96 8.45
CA VAL A 22 9.18 -7.30 9.71
C VAL A 22 10.37 -7.47 10.67
N ALA A 23 10.93 -6.37 11.13
CA ALA A 23 12.05 -6.40 12.06
C ALA A 23 11.62 -6.96 13.42
N THR A 24 12.45 -7.84 13.98
CA THR A 24 12.28 -8.36 15.33
C THR A 24 13.39 -7.81 16.23
N ILE A 25 13.01 -7.16 17.32
CA ILE A 25 13.92 -6.58 18.31
C ILE A 25 13.62 -7.21 19.66
N LYS A 26 14.57 -7.92 20.25
CA LYS A 26 14.48 -8.49 21.62
C LYS A 26 13.21 -9.31 21.91
N ARG A 27 12.66 -10.11 21.16
CA ARG A 27 11.41 -10.88 21.33
C ARG A 27 10.11 -10.14 20.93
N HIS A 28 10.18 -8.89 20.50
CA HIS A 28 9.03 -8.15 20.00
C HIS A 28 9.23 -7.79 18.53
N THR A 29 8.17 -7.87 17.78
CA THR A 29 8.18 -7.40 16.40
C THR A 29 8.05 -5.88 16.37
N GLN A 30 8.43 -5.28 15.26
CA GLN A 30 8.16 -3.87 14.99
C GLN A 30 6.66 -3.57 15.10
N LEU A 31 5.81 -4.50 14.70
CA LEU A 31 4.36 -4.40 14.77
C LEU A 31 3.83 -4.33 16.21
N ASP A 32 4.41 -5.15 17.12
CA ASP A 32 4.08 -5.07 18.56
C ASP A 32 4.43 -3.71 19.16
N ASN A 33 5.56 -3.15 18.75
CA ASN A 33 5.98 -1.84 19.23
C ASN A 33 5.03 -0.74 18.76
N TYR A 34 4.57 -0.80 17.52
CA TYR A 34 3.60 0.16 17.00
C TYR A 34 2.24 0.03 17.67
N ARG A 35 1.76 -1.19 17.89
CA ARG A 35 0.53 -1.43 18.65
C ARG A 35 0.60 -0.80 20.03
N ARG A 36 1.67 -1.06 20.79
CA ARG A 36 1.88 -0.48 22.13
C ARG A 36 1.99 1.05 22.11
N TYR A 37 2.62 1.59 21.07
CA TYR A 37 2.69 3.03 20.90
C TYR A 37 1.30 3.64 20.73
N VAL A 38 0.47 3.09 19.87
CA VAL A 38 -0.91 3.57 19.64
C VAL A 38 -1.76 3.42 20.90
N GLU A 39 -1.70 2.26 21.56
CA GLU A 39 -2.40 2.01 22.82
C GLU A 39 -2.05 3.04 23.90
N LYS A 40 -0.78 3.41 24.00
CA LYS A 40 -0.31 4.40 24.98
C LYS A 40 -0.64 5.84 24.62
N THR A 41 -0.54 6.19 23.34
CA THR A 41 -0.63 7.59 22.90
C THR A 41 -2.01 8.00 22.42
N MET A 42 -2.87 7.02 22.10
CA MET A 42 -4.19 7.20 21.53
C MET A 42 -5.20 6.21 22.15
N PRO A 43 -5.34 6.17 23.49
CA PRO A 43 -6.13 5.13 24.17
C PRO A 43 -7.62 5.19 23.80
N ASP A 44 -8.17 6.37 23.60
CA ASP A 44 -9.60 6.56 23.29
C ASP A 44 -10.00 5.99 21.92
N ASP A 45 -9.05 5.92 21.00
CA ASP A 45 -9.26 5.42 19.63
C ASP A 45 -8.74 3.98 19.44
N TYR A 46 -8.07 3.40 20.44
CA TYR A 46 -7.38 2.12 20.29
C TYR A 46 -8.32 0.98 19.89
N ASP A 47 -9.47 0.85 20.55
CA ASP A 47 -10.45 -0.20 20.26
C ASP A 47 -11.12 -0.05 18.87
N ARG A 48 -10.95 1.13 18.26
CA ARG A 48 -11.45 1.46 16.91
C ARG A 48 -10.33 1.63 15.92
N THR A 49 -9.18 1.02 16.20
CA THR A 49 -7.99 1.03 15.35
C THR A 49 -7.92 -0.22 14.50
N LEU A 50 -7.85 -0.04 13.19
CA LEU A 50 -7.50 -1.09 12.25
C LEU A 50 -6.00 -1.03 11.96
N PHE A 51 -5.29 -2.11 12.29
CA PHE A 51 -3.87 -2.26 11.99
C PHE A 51 -3.69 -3.07 10.70
N ILE A 52 -2.97 -2.54 9.72
CA ILE A 52 -2.72 -3.18 8.43
C ILE A 52 -1.22 -3.30 8.18
N LEU A 53 -0.76 -4.51 7.93
CA LEU A 53 0.56 -4.79 7.37
C LEU A 53 0.39 -4.94 5.85
N LEU A 54 0.81 -3.93 5.09
CA LEU A 54 0.84 -3.98 3.64
C LEU A 54 2.23 -4.44 3.19
N SER A 55 2.30 -5.56 2.48
CA SER A 55 3.60 -6.13 2.12
C SER A 55 3.61 -6.73 0.71
N HIS A 56 4.77 -6.59 0.03
CA HIS A 56 5.02 -7.24 -1.25
C HIS A 56 5.44 -8.71 -1.08
N ARG A 57 6.14 -9.01 0.02
CA ARG A 57 6.49 -10.39 0.40
C ARG A 57 5.50 -10.90 1.42
N ASP A 58 5.35 -12.22 1.49
CA ASP A 58 4.51 -12.82 2.52
C ASP A 58 5.14 -12.60 3.91
N ASN A 59 4.60 -11.64 4.61
CA ASN A 59 4.89 -11.32 6.00
C ASN A 59 3.69 -11.63 6.92
N SER A 60 2.71 -12.40 6.45
CA SER A 60 1.48 -12.69 7.18
C SER A 60 1.72 -13.34 8.56
N ALA A 61 2.77 -14.15 8.67
CA ALA A 61 3.16 -14.80 9.93
C ALA A 61 3.46 -13.81 11.08
N TYR A 62 3.77 -12.55 10.77
CA TYR A 62 4.05 -11.52 11.78
C TYR A 62 2.80 -10.80 12.29
N CYS A 63 1.63 -11.01 11.69
CA CYS A 63 0.43 -10.22 11.98
C CYS A 63 -0.19 -10.55 13.35
N GLY A 64 -0.10 -11.79 13.82
CA GLY A 64 -0.80 -12.21 15.04
C GLY A 64 -2.30 -11.90 14.97
N ASP A 65 -2.90 -11.60 16.12
CA ASP A 65 -4.36 -11.39 16.21
C ASP A 65 -4.78 -9.93 15.90
N CYS A 66 -3.84 -8.98 16.01
CA CYS A 66 -4.18 -7.55 15.92
C CYS A 66 -4.00 -6.96 14.54
N TRP A 67 -3.03 -7.44 13.77
CA TRP A 67 -2.72 -6.91 12.46
C TRP A 67 -3.44 -7.69 11.36
N ARG A 68 -3.98 -6.99 10.39
CA ARG A 68 -4.52 -7.56 9.15
C ARG A 68 -3.44 -7.51 8.07
N TYR A 69 -3.22 -8.63 7.43
CA TYR A 69 -2.31 -8.70 6.30
C TYR A 69 -3.02 -8.27 5.02
N ALA A 70 -2.36 -7.42 4.25
CA ALA A 70 -2.76 -7.08 2.89
C ALA A 70 -1.53 -7.15 1.99
N ASP A 71 -1.68 -7.72 0.82
CA ASP A 71 -0.64 -7.71 -0.20
C ASP A 71 -0.92 -6.67 -1.30
N TYR A 72 0.11 -6.32 -2.04
CA TYR A 72 -0.01 -5.36 -3.12
C TYR A 72 -0.93 -5.84 -4.28
N PRO A 73 -0.97 -7.15 -4.65
CA PRO A 73 -1.97 -7.64 -5.60
C PRO A 73 -3.41 -7.33 -5.19
N HIS A 74 -3.77 -7.51 -3.93
CA HIS A 74 -5.10 -7.17 -3.42
C HIS A 74 -5.39 -5.67 -3.51
N VAL A 75 -4.42 -4.84 -3.14
CA VAL A 75 -4.55 -3.38 -3.28
C VAL A 75 -4.71 -2.98 -4.74
N PHE A 76 -3.90 -3.54 -5.63
CA PHE A 76 -4.00 -3.30 -7.06
C PHE A 76 -5.38 -3.66 -7.61
N ASN A 77 -5.87 -4.87 -7.32
CA ASN A 77 -7.16 -5.35 -7.78
C ASN A 77 -8.32 -4.52 -7.23
N SER A 78 -8.22 -4.06 -5.99
CA SER A 78 -9.25 -3.20 -5.37
C SER A 78 -9.30 -1.82 -6.01
N LEU A 79 -8.13 -1.26 -6.33
CA LEU A 79 -8.03 0.09 -6.91
C LEU A 79 -8.36 0.11 -8.40
N ILE A 80 -8.14 -0.98 -9.16
CA ILE A 80 -8.43 -1.01 -10.60
C ILE A 80 -9.93 -0.87 -10.88
N ALA A 81 -10.78 -1.21 -9.92
CA ALA A 81 -12.22 -1.04 -9.97
C ALA A 81 -12.68 0.34 -9.47
N ALA A 82 -11.78 1.15 -8.92
CA ALA A 82 -12.11 2.47 -8.41
C ALA A 82 -12.36 3.47 -9.56
N PRO A 83 -13.14 4.55 -9.31
CA PRO A 83 -13.28 5.64 -10.27
C PRO A 83 -11.91 6.21 -10.66
N THR A 84 -11.75 6.56 -11.91
CA THR A 84 -10.52 7.11 -12.46
C THR A 84 -10.16 8.43 -11.77
N ASP A 85 -9.11 8.39 -10.98
CA ASP A 85 -8.46 9.55 -10.39
C ASP A 85 -6.99 9.53 -10.80
N PRO A 86 -6.42 10.62 -11.27
CA PRO A 86 -5.02 10.64 -11.73
C PRO A 86 -3.99 10.20 -10.69
N ILE A 87 -4.26 10.45 -9.42
CA ILE A 87 -3.38 10.00 -8.33
C ILE A 87 -3.46 8.48 -8.19
N ILE A 88 -4.67 7.92 -8.26
CA ILE A 88 -4.90 6.46 -8.22
C ILE A 88 -4.27 5.80 -9.44
N GLU A 89 -4.42 6.36 -10.63
CA GLU A 89 -3.80 5.84 -11.86
C GLU A 89 -2.28 5.81 -11.76
N ASN A 90 -1.65 6.84 -11.18
CA ASN A 90 -0.21 6.91 -10.90
C ASN A 90 0.23 5.80 -9.95
N TYR A 91 -0.53 5.64 -8.91
CA TYR A 91 -0.25 4.63 -7.92
C TYR A 91 -0.38 3.23 -8.52
N LEU A 92 -1.43 2.96 -9.30
CA LEU A 92 -1.63 1.69 -10.01
C LEU A 92 -0.49 1.40 -10.99
N ALA A 93 -0.04 2.40 -11.75
CA ALA A 93 1.10 2.23 -12.64
C ALA A 93 2.39 1.87 -11.89
N THR A 94 2.58 2.45 -10.70
CA THR A 94 3.73 2.15 -9.83
C THR A 94 3.60 0.75 -9.22
N LEU A 95 2.43 0.37 -8.74
CA LEU A 95 2.16 -0.98 -8.23
C LEU A 95 2.35 -2.04 -9.33
N PHE A 96 1.85 -1.79 -10.52
CA PHE A 96 2.04 -2.70 -11.64
C PHE A 96 3.52 -2.95 -11.93
N ARG A 97 4.35 -1.91 -11.89
CA ARG A 97 5.81 -2.04 -12.02
C ARG A 97 6.43 -2.88 -10.92
N LEU A 98 5.97 -2.69 -9.69
CA LEU A 98 6.48 -3.40 -8.53
C LEU A 98 6.15 -4.90 -8.58
N LEU A 99 4.93 -5.23 -9.06
CA LEU A 99 4.38 -6.58 -9.07
C LEU A 99 4.76 -7.40 -10.31
N SER A 100 5.24 -6.76 -11.37
CA SER A 100 5.53 -7.41 -12.66
C SER A 100 7.03 -7.69 -12.79
N PRO A 101 7.50 -8.93 -12.59
CA PRO A 101 8.89 -9.29 -12.85
C PRO A 101 9.20 -9.12 -14.35
N GLY A 102 10.38 -8.55 -14.66
CA GLY A 102 10.81 -8.33 -16.04
C GLY A 102 10.13 -7.15 -16.75
N TRP A 103 9.49 -6.25 -16.03
CA TRP A 103 8.90 -5.02 -16.58
C TRP A 103 9.92 -4.13 -17.33
N GLU A 104 11.20 -4.36 -17.09
CA GLU A 104 12.31 -3.63 -17.74
C GLU A 104 12.53 -4.05 -19.19
N THR A 105 12.01 -5.20 -19.61
CA THR A 105 12.17 -5.69 -20.97
C THR A 105 11.02 -5.19 -21.86
N PRO A 106 11.29 -4.34 -22.88
CA PRO A 106 10.24 -3.73 -23.71
C PRO A 106 9.36 -4.74 -24.45
N ASP A 107 9.90 -5.91 -24.76
CA ASP A 107 9.24 -6.94 -25.57
C ASP A 107 8.41 -7.95 -24.77
N SER A 108 8.47 -7.90 -23.44
CA SER A 108 7.61 -8.75 -22.62
C SER A 108 6.14 -8.31 -22.73
N GLN A 109 5.20 -9.23 -22.54
CA GLN A 109 3.77 -8.91 -22.49
C GLN A 109 3.49 -7.84 -21.43
N GLN A 110 4.18 -7.90 -20.31
CA GLN A 110 4.13 -6.94 -19.22
C GLN A 110 4.70 -5.58 -19.63
N GLY A 111 5.81 -5.55 -20.36
CA GLY A 111 6.39 -4.32 -20.89
C GLY A 111 5.45 -3.61 -21.89
N ARG A 112 4.74 -4.36 -22.75
CA ARG A 112 3.72 -3.80 -23.65
C ARG A 112 2.53 -3.24 -22.88
N MET A 113 2.05 -3.96 -21.88
CA MET A 113 0.95 -3.51 -21.01
C MET A 113 1.35 -2.25 -20.24
N LEU A 114 2.57 -2.20 -19.70
CA LEU A 114 3.11 -1.02 -19.04
C LEU A 114 3.25 0.18 -19.99
N SER A 115 3.68 -0.06 -21.23
CA SER A 115 3.76 0.98 -22.25
C SER A 115 2.38 1.55 -22.60
N SER A 116 1.36 0.70 -22.63
CA SER A 116 -0.03 1.11 -22.85
C SER A 116 -0.56 1.95 -21.67
N LEU A 117 -0.28 1.53 -20.44
CA LEU A 117 -0.59 2.29 -19.22
C LEU A 117 0.13 3.64 -19.19
N LYS A 118 1.44 3.68 -19.52
CA LYS A 118 2.19 4.93 -19.62
C LYS A 118 1.61 5.89 -20.67
N ARG A 119 1.14 5.35 -21.81
CA ARG A 119 0.51 6.15 -22.88
C ARG A 119 -0.83 6.73 -22.41
N PHE A 120 -1.67 5.91 -21.79
CA PHE A 120 -2.94 6.33 -21.19
C PHE A 120 -2.69 7.42 -20.14
N TYR A 121 -1.70 7.22 -19.31
CA TYR A 121 -1.28 8.12 -18.26
C TYR A 121 -0.88 9.49 -18.79
N ARG A 122 0.08 9.55 -19.74
CA ARG A 122 0.51 10.81 -20.35
C ARG A 122 -0.64 11.58 -20.97
N LYS A 123 -1.59 10.86 -21.60
CA LYS A 123 -2.75 11.47 -22.24
C LYS A 123 -3.70 12.13 -21.24
N ASN A 124 -3.77 11.61 -20.01
CA ASN A 124 -4.67 12.12 -18.97
C ASN A 124 -4.02 13.20 -18.10
N ILE A 125 -2.72 13.08 -17.80
CA ILE A 125 -1.96 14.15 -17.10
C ILE A 125 -1.98 15.45 -17.90
N LEU A 126 -1.80 15.40 -19.22
CA LEU A 126 -1.87 16.59 -20.06
C LEU A 126 -3.22 17.29 -20.01
N LYS A 127 -4.31 16.57 -19.70
CA LYS A 127 -5.62 17.19 -19.49
C LYS A 127 -5.75 17.94 -18.17
N LEU A 128 -5.05 17.52 -17.13
CA LEU A 128 -5.08 18.17 -15.81
C LEU A 128 -4.35 19.50 -15.77
N GLN A 129 -3.30 19.65 -16.56
CA GLN A 129 -2.56 20.91 -16.67
C GLN A 129 -3.37 22.06 -17.32
N TYR A 130 -4.55 21.75 -17.88
CA TYR A 130 -5.45 22.76 -18.47
C TYR A 130 -6.57 23.24 -17.51
N TYR A 131 -6.60 22.76 -16.28
CA TYR A 131 -7.62 23.13 -15.28
C TYR A 131 -7.04 23.92 -14.09
N GLU A 132 -5.78 24.34 -14.15
CA GLU A 132 -5.19 25.39 -13.32
C GLU A 132 -5.24 26.73 -14.08
#